data_de8ffcecc24685fe5aa79cf8ce8fdfea
#
_entry.id   de8ffcecc24685fe5aa79cf8ce8fdfea
#
_cell.length_a   1.000
_cell.length_b   1.000
_cell.length_c   1.000
_cell.angle_alpha   90.00
_cell.angle_beta   90.00
_cell.angle_gamma   90.00
#
_symmetry.space_group_name_H-M   'P 1'
#
loop_
_entity.id
_entity.type
_entity.pdbx_description
1 polymer ?
#
loop_
_entity_poly.entity_id
_entity_poly.type
_entity_poly.pdbx_seq_one_letter_code
_entity_poly.pdbx_strand_id
1 'polypeptide(L)'
;GRQMDGGTAGYCGAGAAAALSGDRVTGGPGGEASGGVTITAASGPDQGQYGGYIVLTPEGGGQSYSVPYAGFIGDYQTVPVLTPTVNGFPWLSQIVGGFFENRPDDGAIFTMVGDDTPQFLFHLDHHSARLEFTVVGTNGQSYYHFSDDSFVGRNTSAGGFFAQGWDATTFRGDK
;
A
#
# COMPACT_ATOMS: atom_id res chain seq x y z
N GLY A 1 -22.46 34.45 2.07
CA GLY A 1 -21.37 33.75 2.73
C GLY A 1 -21.69 32.28 2.86
N ARG A 2 -20.67 31.43 2.96
CA ARG A 2 -20.83 30.01 3.27
C ARG A 2 -20.13 29.74 4.58
N GLN A 3 -20.80 29.03 5.46
CA GLN A 3 -20.24 28.57 6.72
C GLN A 3 -19.47 27.27 6.46
N MET A 4 -18.30 27.12 7.08
CA MET A 4 -17.52 25.91 7.08
C MET A 4 -17.64 25.20 8.43
N ASP A 5 -18.07 23.97 8.41
CA ASP A 5 -18.10 23.11 9.58
C ASP A 5 -17.15 21.93 9.38
N GLY A 6 -16.30 21.67 10.35
CA GLY A 6 -15.44 20.50 10.39
C GLY A 6 -16.14 19.33 11.08
N GLY A 7 -16.59 18.35 10.31
CA GLY A 7 -17.19 17.13 10.85
C GLY A 7 -16.21 15.97 10.86
N THR A 8 -16.10 15.26 11.98
CA THR A 8 -15.38 13.99 12.09
C THR A 8 -16.34 12.84 11.82
N ALA A 9 -16.13 12.10 10.72
CA ALA A 9 -16.73 10.80 10.52
C ALA A 9 -15.70 9.75 10.89
N GLY A 10 -15.89 9.03 11.99
CA GLY A 10 -14.97 7.99 12.42
C GLY A 10 -14.99 6.79 11.49
N TYR A 11 -13.88 6.50 10.85
CA TYR A 11 -13.58 5.20 10.28
C TYR A 11 -12.44 4.60 11.10
N CYS A 12 -12.71 3.45 11.71
CA CYS A 12 -11.72 2.65 12.45
C CYS A 12 -10.88 3.40 13.52
N GLY A 13 -11.53 4.05 14.47
CA GLY A 13 -10.96 4.27 15.80
C GLY A 13 -10.02 5.45 16.02
N ALA A 14 -9.63 6.20 15.02
CA ALA A 14 -8.83 7.41 15.19
C ALA A 14 -9.62 8.65 14.74
N GLY A 15 -9.85 9.59 15.66
CA GLY A 15 -10.41 10.91 15.33
C GLY A 15 -9.32 11.85 14.83
N ALA A 16 -9.66 12.77 13.92
CA ALA A 16 -8.80 13.92 13.59
C ALA A 16 -9.55 15.20 13.88
N ALA A 17 -8.84 16.23 14.35
CA ALA A 17 -9.37 17.55 14.50
C ALA A 17 -9.11 18.36 13.23
N ALA A 18 -10.14 19.00 12.70
CA ALA A 18 -10.02 19.97 11.62
C ALA A 18 -10.20 21.37 12.18
N ALA A 19 -9.16 22.19 12.11
CA ALA A 19 -9.22 23.60 12.44
C ALA A 19 -9.34 24.43 11.18
N LEU A 20 -10.32 25.33 11.15
CA LEU A 20 -10.56 26.22 10.02
C LEU A 20 -9.93 27.59 10.30
N SER A 21 -9.34 28.23 9.30
CA SER A 21 -8.79 29.61 9.41
C SER A 21 -9.88 30.67 9.63
N GLY A 22 -11.14 30.31 9.44
CA GLY A 22 -12.33 31.11 9.68
C GLY A 22 -13.58 30.26 9.50
N ASP A 23 -14.67 30.65 10.14
CA ASP A 23 -15.96 29.95 10.07
C ASP A 23 -16.76 30.28 8.79
N ARG A 24 -16.29 31.26 8.01
CA ARG A 24 -17.01 31.77 6.84
C ARG A 24 -16.07 32.05 5.67
N VAL A 25 -16.53 31.69 4.49
CA VAL A 25 -15.90 32.05 3.21
C VAL A 25 -16.90 32.84 2.39
N THR A 26 -16.51 34.02 1.89
CA THR A 26 -17.38 34.88 1.11
C THR A 26 -16.81 35.08 -0.29
N GLY A 27 -17.62 34.73 -1.30
CA GLY A 27 -17.33 34.96 -2.71
C GLY A 27 -18.54 35.61 -3.39
N GLY A 28 -18.28 36.51 -4.34
CA GLY A 28 -19.33 37.08 -5.20
C GLY A 28 -19.79 36.07 -6.28
N PRO A 29 -20.86 36.38 -7.01
CA PRO A 29 -21.30 35.54 -8.13
C PRO A 29 -20.19 35.38 -9.18
N GLY A 30 -19.83 34.13 -9.51
CA GLY A 30 -18.74 33.83 -10.43
C GLY A 30 -17.32 34.08 -9.90
N GLY A 31 -17.17 34.51 -8.64
CA GLY A 31 -15.90 34.77 -8.00
C GLY A 31 -15.35 33.56 -7.26
N GLU A 32 -14.07 33.64 -6.91
CA GLU A 32 -13.35 32.66 -6.10
C GLU A 32 -13.23 33.15 -4.64
N ALA A 33 -13.17 32.19 -3.71
CA ALA A 33 -12.85 32.46 -2.32
C ALA A 33 -12.06 31.27 -1.77
N SER A 34 -11.11 31.55 -0.88
CA SER A 34 -10.27 30.51 -0.27
C SER A 34 -10.37 30.56 1.26
N GLY A 35 -10.22 29.40 1.89
CA GLY A 35 -10.12 29.23 3.32
C GLY A 35 -9.07 28.18 3.65
N GLY A 36 -8.32 28.39 4.74
CA GLY A 36 -7.34 27.45 5.22
C GLY A 36 -7.97 26.38 6.13
N VAL A 37 -7.55 25.15 5.95
CA VAL A 37 -7.92 24.03 6.82
C VAL A 37 -6.66 23.37 7.32
N THR A 38 -6.53 23.25 8.64
CA THR A 38 -5.45 22.49 9.27
C THR A 38 -6.03 21.21 9.85
N ILE A 39 -5.55 20.07 9.38
CA ILE A 39 -5.96 18.76 9.88
C ILE A 39 -4.88 18.23 10.78
N THR A 40 -5.23 17.95 12.03
CA THR A 40 -4.34 17.37 13.01
C THR A 40 -4.82 15.96 13.33
N ALA A 41 -3.97 14.96 13.08
CA ALA A 41 -4.25 13.60 13.47
C ALA A 41 -4.46 13.56 15.00
N ALA A 42 -5.54 12.96 15.44
CA ALA A 42 -5.73 12.71 16.85
C ALA A 42 -4.78 11.61 17.32
N SER A 43 -4.59 11.50 18.64
CA SER A 43 -3.92 10.36 19.24
C SER A 43 -4.74 9.10 18.94
N GLY A 44 -4.24 8.25 18.09
CA GLY A 44 -4.79 6.95 17.73
C GLY A 44 -3.70 5.90 17.76
N PRO A 45 -4.03 4.65 17.47
CA PRO A 45 -3.02 3.61 17.34
C PRO A 45 -2.04 4.00 16.23
N ASP A 46 -0.78 3.69 16.42
CA ASP A 46 0.22 3.79 15.36
C ASP A 46 -0.25 3.01 14.12
N GLN A 47 0.00 3.56 12.94
CA GLN A 47 -0.49 3.04 11.66
C GLN A 47 -2.03 3.09 11.48
N GLY A 48 -2.73 3.84 12.32
CA GLY A 48 -4.16 4.10 12.18
C GLY A 48 -4.48 5.04 11.02
N GLN A 49 -5.62 4.82 10.40
CA GLN A 49 -6.16 5.75 9.39
C GLN A 49 -7.19 6.68 10.03
N TYR A 50 -7.22 7.92 9.59
CA TYR A 50 -8.25 8.87 9.96
C TYR A 50 -8.86 9.52 8.73
N GLY A 51 -10.09 10.04 8.88
CA GLY A 51 -10.77 10.75 7.79
C GLY A 51 -11.96 11.53 8.29
N GLY A 52 -12.50 12.36 7.42
CA GLY A 52 -13.67 13.18 7.70
C GLY A 52 -14.08 14.01 6.51
N TYR A 53 -14.94 15.00 6.77
CA TYR A 53 -15.44 15.92 5.76
C TYR A 53 -15.37 17.35 6.26
N ILE A 54 -14.97 18.25 5.37
CA ILE A 54 -15.20 19.69 5.52
C ILE A 54 -16.52 20.00 4.82
N VAL A 55 -17.49 20.51 5.55
CA VAL A 55 -18.82 20.81 5.01
C VAL A 55 -18.96 22.30 4.79
N LEU A 56 -19.34 22.69 3.59
CA LEU A 56 -19.63 24.07 3.21
C LEU A 56 -21.15 24.24 3.10
N THR A 57 -21.75 25.00 4.01
CA THR A 57 -23.17 25.23 4.05
C THR A 57 -23.47 26.67 3.63
N PRO A 58 -24.36 26.91 2.64
CA PRO A 58 -24.76 28.26 2.27
C PRO A 58 -25.54 28.96 3.39
N GLU A 59 -25.21 30.21 3.73
CA GLU A 59 -25.85 30.99 4.79
C GLU A 59 -27.37 31.22 4.55
N GLY A 60 -27.79 31.34 3.31
CA GLY A 60 -29.19 31.52 2.91
C GLY A 60 -29.97 30.23 2.67
N GLY A 61 -29.41 29.07 3.07
CA GLY A 61 -29.97 27.76 2.72
C GLY A 61 -29.57 27.30 1.34
N GLY A 62 -29.87 26.06 1.00
CA GLY A 62 -29.53 25.43 -0.26
C GLY A 62 -28.61 24.21 -0.10
N GLN A 63 -27.99 23.77 -1.19
CA GLN A 63 -27.16 22.58 -1.21
C GLN A 63 -25.83 22.80 -0.48
N SER A 64 -25.53 21.95 0.49
CA SER A 64 -24.22 21.86 1.12
C SER A 64 -23.25 21.06 0.24
N TYR A 65 -21.95 21.37 0.37
CA TYR A 65 -20.88 20.67 -0.32
C TYR A 65 -19.93 20.08 0.70
N SER A 66 -19.51 18.84 0.48
CA SER A 66 -18.59 18.13 1.36
C SER A 66 -17.28 17.85 0.64
N VAL A 67 -16.16 18.22 1.27
CA VAL A 67 -14.82 17.91 0.80
C VAL A 67 -14.24 16.85 1.72
N PRO A 68 -14.00 15.62 1.25
CA PRO A 68 -13.42 14.58 2.07
C PRO A 68 -11.94 14.85 2.34
N TYR A 69 -11.48 14.40 3.52
CA TYR A 69 -10.07 14.31 3.84
C TYR A 69 -9.76 12.97 4.49
N ALA A 70 -8.53 12.48 4.30
CA ALA A 70 -8.03 11.28 4.95
C ALA A 70 -6.54 11.42 5.23
N GLY A 71 -6.04 10.65 6.18
CA GLY A 71 -4.65 10.59 6.52
C GLY A 71 -4.28 9.34 7.31
N PHE A 72 -3.01 9.24 7.64
CA PHE A 72 -2.40 8.11 8.31
C PHE A 72 -1.63 8.62 9.54
N ILE A 73 -1.67 7.87 10.64
CA ILE A 73 -0.95 8.19 11.87
C ILE A 73 0.40 7.47 11.83
N GLY A 74 1.48 8.23 11.90
CA GLY A 74 2.85 7.72 11.78
C GLY A 74 3.44 7.95 10.40
N ASP A 75 4.60 7.34 10.15
CA ASP A 75 5.28 7.40 8.87
C ASP A 75 4.93 6.16 8.03
N TYR A 76 4.17 6.35 6.99
CA TYR A 76 3.76 5.27 6.08
C TYR A 76 4.97 4.60 5.39
N GLN A 77 6.09 5.31 5.25
CA GLN A 77 7.32 4.77 4.64
C GLN A 77 8.03 3.75 5.54
N THR A 78 7.71 3.72 6.84
CA THR A 78 8.29 2.75 7.78
C THR A 78 7.49 1.46 7.90
N VAL A 79 6.33 1.37 7.24
CA VAL A 79 5.48 0.19 7.30
C VAL A 79 6.14 -0.99 6.56
N PRO A 80 6.42 -2.12 7.22
CA PRO A 80 6.95 -3.29 6.54
C PRO A 80 5.93 -3.83 5.53
N VAL A 81 6.32 -3.88 4.27
CA VAL A 81 5.47 -4.42 3.19
C VAL A 81 5.62 -5.93 3.10
N LEU A 82 6.87 -6.41 3.06
CA LEU A 82 7.21 -7.81 3.01
C LEU A 82 7.39 -8.35 4.44
N THR A 83 6.56 -9.30 4.84
CA THR A 83 6.58 -9.85 6.20
C THR A 83 6.69 -11.38 6.21
N PRO A 84 7.38 -11.96 7.21
CA PRO A 84 7.59 -13.39 7.26
C PRO A 84 6.34 -14.20 7.62
N THR A 85 5.37 -13.60 8.29
CA THR A 85 4.21 -14.30 8.86
C THR A 85 4.62 -15.48 9.77
N VAL A 86 3.65 -16.29 10.20
CA VAL A 86 3.93 -17.54 10.93
C VAL A 86 4.58 -18.62 10.05
N ASN A 87 4.54 -18.46 8.73
CA ASN A 87 5.11 -19.39 7.77
C ASN A 87 6.60 -19.14 7.49
N GLY A 88 7.16 -18.03 7.96
CA GLY A 88 8.57 -17.69 7.78
C GLY A 88 8.94 -17.29 6.35
N PHE A 89 8.02 -16.61 5.63
CA PHE A 89 8.31 -16.07 4.29
C PHE A 89 9.41 -15.00 4.30
N PRO A 90 10.11 -14.76 3.17
CA PRO A 90 9.97 -15.42 1.87
C PRO A 90 10.60 -16.80 1.81
N TRP A 91 10.06 -17.66 0.95
CA TRP A 91 10.64 -18.98 0.66
C TRP A 91 11.23 -19.02 -0.74
N LEU A 92 12.39 -19.62 -0.89
CA LEU A 92 12.76 -20.29 -2.12
C LEU A 92 12.14 -21.69 -2.07
N SER A 93 11.31 -22.03 -3.02
CA SER A 93 10.63 -23.31 -3.03
C SER A 93 10.68 -24.01 -4.39
N GLN A 94 10.42 -25.31 -4.37
CA GLN A 94 10.28 -26.18 -5.53
C GLN A 94 8.89 -26.83 -5.50
N ILE A 95 8.30 -27.08 -6.65
CA ILE A 95 7.05 -27.82 -6.75
C ILE A 95 7.37 -29.33 -6.73
N VAL A 96 6.89 -30.03 -5.72
CA VAL A 96 7.04 -31.49 -5.57
C VAL A 96 5.66 -32.10 -5.35
N GLY A 97 5.24 -32.96 -6.27
CA GLY A 97 3.93 -33.58 -6.19
C GLY A 97 2.73 -32.60 -6.21
N GLY A 98 2.93 -31.42 -6.79
CA GLY A 98 1.93 -30.36 -6.85
C GLY A 98 1.86 -29.44 -5.62
N PHE A 99 2.82 -29.56 -4.70
CA PHE A 99 2.93 -28.73 -3.49
C PHE A 99 4.23 -27.96 -3.48
N PHE A 100 4.21 -26.77 -2.84
CA PHE A 100 5.42 -26.00 -2.60
C PHE A 100 6.21 -26.58 -1.43
N GLU A 101 7.43 -26.99 -1.67
CA GLU A 101 8.38 -27.38 -0.65
C GLU A 101 9.42 -26.29 -0.45
N ASN A 102 9.57 -25.78 0.77
CA ASN A 102 10.59 -24.81 1.10
C ASN A 102 11.98 -25.43 0.93
N ARG A 103 12.88 -24.69 0.32
CA ARG A 103 14.30 -25.07 0.20
C ARG A 103 15.10 -24.33 1.28
N PRO A 104 16.11 -25.01 1.86
CA PRO A 104 16.94 -24.42 2.89
C PRO A 104 17.71 -23.19 2.39
N ASP A 105 18.19 -22.39 3.34
CA ASP A 105 18.88 -21.11 3.07
C ASP A 105 20.19 -21.26 2.28
N ASP A 106 20.76 -22.47 2.24
CA ASP A 106 21.93 -22.81 1.41
C ASP A 106 21.59 -22.98 -0.08
N GLY A 107 20.32 -22.89 -0.43
CA GLY A 107 19.82 -22.89 -1.78
C GLY A 107 19.42 -24.26 -2.30
N ALA A 108 19.17 -24.31 -3.62
CA ALA A 108 18.79 -25.52 -4.33
C ALA A 108 19.32 -25.47 -5.78
N ILE A 109 19.39 -26.65 -6.39
CA ILE A 109 19.73 -26.79 -7.81
C ILE A 109 18.44 -27.11 -8.56
N PHE A 110 18.17 -26.33 -9.61
CA PHE A 110 17.02 -26.49 -10.48
C PHE A 110 17.48 -26.78 -11.91
N THR A 111 16.78 -27.68 -12.59
CA THR A 111 17.07 -28.02 -14.00
C THR A 111 16.43 -27.02 -14.97
N MET A 112 15.53 -26.17 -14.49
CA MET A 112 14.73 -25.20 -15.26
C MET A 112 13.85 -25.87 -16.34
N VAL A 113 13.39 -27.11 -16.08
CA VAL A 113 12.53 -27.88 -17.00
C VAL A 113 11.24 -28.31 -16.29
N GLY A 114 10.12 -28.01 -16.88
CA GLY A 114 8.80 -28.33 -16.32
C GLY A 114 8.59 -27.65 -14.96
N ASP A 115 8.21 -28.43 -13.96
CA ASP A 115 7.96 -27.94 -12.61
C ASP A 115 9.24 -27.75 -11.78
N ASP A 116 10.40 -28.17 -12.31
CA ASP A 116 11.69 -28.04 -11.64
C ASP A 116 12.31 -26.65 -11.86
N THR A 117 11.57 -25.65 -11.44
CA THR A 117 11.92 -24.23 -11.50
C THR A 117 11.78 -23.60 -10.11
N PRO A 118 12.61 -22.59 -9.77
CA PRO A 118 12.50 -21.90 -8.50
C PRO A 118 11.16 -21.15 -8.40
N GLN A 119 10.51 -21.29 -7.26
CA GLN A 119 9.30 -20.59 -6.90
C GLN A 119 9.58 -19.72 -5.68
N PHE A 120 9.31 -18.42 -5.79
CA PHE A 120 9.48 -17.47 -4.70
C PHE A 120 8.11 -17.22 -4.06
N LEU A 121 7.94 -17.68 -2.83
CA LEU A 121 6.72 -17.46 -2.05
C LEU A 121 6.95 -16.32 -1.07
N PHE A 122 6.05 -15.37 -1.05
CA PHE A 122 6.19 -14.18 -0.19
C PHE A 122 4.82 -13.65 0.24
N HIS A 123 4.82 -12.92 1.34
CA HIS A 123 3.64 -12.28 1.90
C HIS A 123 3.81 -10.77 1.94
N LEU A 124 2.79 -10.06 1.46
CA LEU A 124 2.71 -8.61 1.52
C LEU A 124 1.58 -8.21 2.47
N ASP A 125 1.91 -7.58 3.59
CA ASP A 125 0.93 -7.02 4.53
C ASP A 125 0.33 -5.71 4.03
N HIS A 126 1.08 -4.98 3.20
CA HIS A 126 0.68 -3.70 2.62
C HIS A 126 0.90 -3.67 1.11
N HIS A 127 0.25 -2.73 0.45
CA HIS A 127 0.43 -2.52 -0.99
C HIS A 127 1.87 -2.09 -1.28
N SER A 128 2.40 -2.58 -2.39
CA SER A 128 3.69 -2.15 -2.92
C SER A 128 3.50 -1.32 -4.18
N ALA A 129 4.19 -0.19 -4.26
CA ALA A 129 4.21 0.61 -5.48
C ALA A 129 4.93 -0.12 -6.61
N ARG A 130 5.93 -0.94 -6.27
CA ARG A 130 6.72 -1.75 -7.20
C ARG A 130 7.23 -3.00 -6.51
N LEU A 131 7.15 -4.12 -7.21
CA LEU A 131 7.73 -5.40 -6.84
C LEU A 131 8.63 -5.84 -7.97
N GLU A 132 9.91 -6.02 -7.69
CA GLU A 132 10.92 -6.35 -8.67
C GLU A 132 11.69 -7.59 -8.22
N PHE A 133 11.88 -8.54 -9.13
CA PHE A 133 12.72 -9.70 -8.94
C PHE A 133 13.95 -9.59 -9.81
N THR A 134 15.10 -9.64 -9.19
CA THR A 134 16.40 -9.48 -9.86
C THR A 134 17.29 -10.68 -9.61
N VAL A 135 17.88 -11.21 -10.67
CA VAL A 135 18.92 -12.24 -10.56
C VAL A 135 20.25 -11.56 -10.29
N VAL A 136 20.90 -12.00 -9.22
CA VAL A 136 22.22 -11.52 -8.80
C VAL A 136 23.21 -12.68 -8.85
N GLY A 137 24.32 -12.50 -9.52
CA GLY A 137 25.37 -13.51 -9.58
C GLY A 137 26.15 -13.62 -8.28
N THR A 138 26.93 -14.68 -8.15
CA THR A 138 27.78 -14.96 -6.98
C THR A 138 28.85 -13.89 -6.72
N ASN A 139 29.15 -13.07 -7.72
CA ASN A 139 30.03 -11.91 -7.62
C ASN A 139 29.31 -10.62 -7.13
N GLY A 140 28.01 -10.71 -6.82
CA GLY A 140 27.19 -9.58 -6.37
C GLY A 140 26.71 -8.64 -7.48
N GLN A 141 27.02 -8.94 -8.75
CA GLN A 141 26.51 -8.14 -9.87
C GLN A 141 25.09 -8.56 -10.23
N SER A 142 24.19 -7.59 -10.41
CA SER A 142 22.87 -7.84 -10.98
C SER A 142 22.98 -8.15 -12.46
N TYR A 143 22.37 -9.24 -12.88
CA TYR A 143 22.37 -9.63 -14.28
C TYR A 143 21.14 -9.10 -15.01
N TYR A 144 19.96 -9.37 -14.49
CA TYR A 144 18.70 -8.95 -15.12
C TYR A 144 17.52 -9.05 -14.16
N HIS A 145 16.46 -8.36 -14.51
CA HIS A 145 15.16 -8.52 -13.89
C HIS A 145 14.37 -9.60 -14.64
N PHE A 146 13.65 -10.44 -13.92
CA PHE A 146 12.73 -11.39 -14.55
C PHE A 146 11.25 -11.07 -14.28
N SER A 147 10.98 -10.20 -13.34
CA SER A 147 9.64 -9.65 -13.10
C SER A 147 9.75 -8.22 -12.55
N ASP A 148 8.83 -7.37 -12.97
CA ASP A 148 8.70 -5.97 -12.53
C ASP A 148 7.23 -5.58 -12.56
N ASP A 149 6.57 -5.69 -11.40
CA ASP A 149 5.16 -5.44 -11.24
C ASP A 149 4.92 -4.11 -10.50
N SER A 150 3.96 -3.32 -11.00
CA SER A 150 3.56 -2.07 -10.39
C SER A 150 2.22 -2.21 -9.66
N PHE A 151 2.06 -1.48 -8.54
CA PHE A 151 0.83 -1.42 -7.76
C PHE A 151 0.31 -2.78 -7.29
N VAL A 152 1.21 -3.58 -6.73
CA VAL A 152 0.89 -4.92 -6.20
C VAL A 152 0.08 -4.79 -4.92
N GLY A 153 -1.07 -5.45 -4.89
CA GLY A 153 -1.95 -5.50 -3.73
C GLY A 153 -1.37 -6.30 -2.57
N ARG A 154 -1.90 -6.08 -1.37
CA ARG A 154 -1.56 -6.90 -0.20
C ARG A 154 -2.26 -8.25 -0.23
N ASN A 155 -1.75 -9.22 0.50
CA ASN A 155 -2.49 -10.44 0.82
C ASN A 155 -3.71 -10.13 1.70
N THR A 156 -4.81 -10.85 1.49
CA THR A 156 -6.07 -10.61 2.21
C THR A 156 -6.19 -11.39 3.52
N SER A 157 -5.32 -12.37 3.72
CA SER A 157 -5.29 -13.19 4.94
C SER A 157 -3.86 -13.31 5.46
N ALA A 158 -3.71 -13.42 6.78
CA ALA A 158 -2.41 -13.51 7.44
C ALA A 158 -1.55 -14.73 7.03
N GLY A 159 -2.16 -15.78 6.51
CA GLY A 159 -1.47 -16.96 5.98
C GLY A 159 -1.37 -17.00 4.46
N GLY A 160 -1.92 -15.99 3.77
CA GLY A 160 -1.87 -15.90 2.31
C GLY A 160 -0.45 -15.61 1.81
N PHE A 161 -0.19 -16.00 0.58
CA PHE A 161 1.09 -15.70 -0.07
C PHE A 161 0.89 -15.49 -1.57
N PHE A 162 1.85 -14.82 -2.18
CA PHE A 162 2.05 -14.79 -3.62
C PHE A 162 3.14 -15.77 -3.99
N ALA A 163 3.05 -16.34 -5.18
CA ALA A 163 4.08 -17.19 -5.75
C ALA A 163 4.54 -16.61 -7.09
N GLN A 164 5.85 -16.44 -7.22
CA GLN A 164 6.50 -15.99 -8.46
C GLN A 164 7.50 -17.05 -8.91
N GLY A 165 7.23 -17.67 -10.04
CA GLY A 165 8.14 -18.62 -10.66
C GLY A 165 9.15 -17.93 -11.59
N TRP A 166 10.29 -18.59 -11.79
CA TRP A 166 11.28 -18.18 -12.78
C TRP A 166 11.77 -19.38 -13.59
N ASP A 167 11.71 -19.29 -14.90
CA ASP A 167 12.04 -20.34 -15.86
C ASP A 167 13.37 -20.12 -16.59
N ALA A 168 14.26 -19.34 -16.00
CA ALA A 168 15.52 -18.88 -16.56
C ALA A 168 15.39 -17.86 -17.71
N THR A 169 14.21 -17.37 -18.02
CA THR A 169 14.05 -16.27 -18.98
C THR A 169 14.27 -14.92 -18.32
N THR A 170 14.78 -13.95 -19.09
CA THR A 170 14.82 -12.54 -18.71
C THR A 170 13.44 -11.90 -18.92
N PHE A 171 13.25 -10.69 -18.39
CA PHE A 171 12.04 -9.89 -18.64
C PHE A 171 11.74 -9.68 -20.15
N ARG A 172 12.75 -9.77 -21.00
CA ARG A 172 12.61 -9.69 -22.47
C ARG A 172 12.36 -11.03 -23.14
N GLY A 173 12.29 -12.12 -22.38
CA GLY A 173 12.09 -13.48 -22.91
C GLY A 173 13.38 -14.19 -23.39
N ASP A 174 14.54 -13.58 -23.20
CA ASP A 174 15.83 -14.21 -23.51
C ASP A 174 16.18 -15.23 -22.40
N LYS A 175 16.80 -16.36 -22.76
CA LYS A 175 17.31 -17.39 -21.83
C LYS A 175 18.81 -17.34 -21.72
#